data_8d3445a28f04f2063b5681ea40e7aab3
#
_entry.id   8d3445a28f04f2063b5681ea40e7aab3
#
_cell.length_a   1.000
_cell.length_b   1.000
_cell.length_c   1.000
_cell.angle_alpha   90.00
_cell.angle_beta   90.00
_cell.angle_gamma   90.00
#
_symmetry.space_group_name_H-M   'P 1'
#
loop_
_entity.id
_entity.type
_entity.pdbx_description
1 polymer ?
#
loop_
_entity_poly.entity_id
_entity_poly.type
_entity_poly.pdbx_seq_one_letter_code
_entity_poly.pdbx_strand_id
1 'polypeptide(L)'
;MDRRKFLKFTGLGLGSAALLGWGFNSFNILGRENYYLQGNFAPVKEIITEDRLEVVGNIPKDLSGLYLRNGPNPMSKPNIKKYHWFGGEGMLHGVRLDGGKAVWYRNRQVGGNNANTHVISHAKKIYAIVEAGGSPVEIDQELNSLTEEPFYGTLKTGFTAHTKLDPESQELHGITYNFPRGTYEAHHVVVGKDGRINRADLLPLSSGTMLHECAITENYVLVFDLSITFSFLKLGTGYFPFSWNNDHQARIGLLNRKTNDGVIKWFSIDPCYFFHTVNAYEDERGNVIVDAMKYQKLFDEDWNGPFTEFPPHLTRWSLNLSTGNASEQQLDDLPAEFPRMHPDLNGKVNRYGYSLGVGSGQRPDFGRIIKYDFVENTNEIYELSEKMEGAEPVFIPAENQKSEDEGYVVLYIYNKESNKSDLVIFDAQSIQSGPRATVKLPQRVPFGFHGSWVPA
;
A
#
# COMPACT_ATOMS: atom_id res chain seq x y z
N MET A 1 36.32 50.97 12.24
CA MET A 1 35.47 51.06 11.04
C MET A 1 34.14 50.43 11.37
N ASP A 2 33.13 51.25 11.42
CA ASP A 2 31.87 51.04 12.11
C ASP A 2 30.91 50.13 11.35
N ARG A 3 30.47 49.04 11.98
CA ARG A 3 29.56 48.03 11.45
C ARG A 3 28.12 48.52 11.17
N ARG A 4 27.84 49.80 11.31
CA ARG A 4 26.50 50.40 11.17
C ARG A 4 26.21 51.03 9.81
N LYS A 5 27.13 50.99 8.83
CA LYS A 5 26.97 51.64 7.52
C LYS A 5 26.76 50.68 6.33
N PHE A 6 26.63 49.32 6.56
CA PHE A 6 26.47 48.35 5.49
C PHE A 6 25.02 47.92 5.25
N LEU A 7 24.05 48.44 5.96
CA LEU A 7 22.64 48.02 5.92
C LEU A 7 21.67 49.08 5.35
N LYS A 8 22.12 49.99 4.47
CA LYS A 8 21.23 51.03 3.93
C LYS A 8 21.23 51.17 2.39
N PHE A 9 21.79 50.25 1.60
CA PHE A 9 21.80 50.38 0.13
C PHE A 9 21.55 49.09 -0.63
N THR A 10 20.60 48.23 -0.19
CA THR A 10 20.06 47.14 -1.02
C THR A 10 18.56 46.92 -0.74
N GLY A 11 17.81 47.96 -0.79
CA GLY A 11 16.37 47.92 -0.56
C GLY A 11 15.61 48.87 -1.50
N LEU A 12 15.65 48.67 -2.81
CA LEU A 12 14.73 49.26 -3.77
C LEU A 12 15.19 48.85 -5.16
N GLY A 13 14.63 47.75 -5.70
CA GLY A 13 14.86 47.41 -7.08
C GLY A 13 14.56 45.98 -7.54
N LEU A 14 14.06 45.08 -6.67
CA LEU A 14 13.71 43.73 -7.06
C LEU A 14 12.33 43.26 -6.52
N GLY A 15 11.46 44.20 -6.18
CA GLY A 15 10.18 43.93 -5.54
C GLY A 15 8.96 43.78 -6.44
N SER A 16 9.08 43.90 -7.77
CA SER A 16 7.87 44.02 -8.60
C SER A 16 7.67 42.93 -9.66
N ALA A 17 8.66 42.08 -9.94
CA ALA A 17 8.52 41.02 -10.92
C ALA A 17 8.36 39.60 -10.32
N ALA A 18 8.75 39.39 -9.07
CA ALA A 18 8.62 38.11 -8.37
C ALA A 18 7.25 37.90 -7.67
N LEU A 19 6.47 38.96 -7.50
CA LEU A 19 5.16 38.91 -6.82
C LEU A 19 3.99 38.55 -7.73
N LEU A 20 4.16 38.55 -9.05
CA LEU A 20 3.09 38.17 -9.99
C LEU A 20 3.09 36.71 -10.40
N GLY A 21 4.22 35.99 -10.24
CA GLY A 21 4.30 34.54 -10.53
C GLY A 21 3.97 33.66 -9.34
N TRP A 22 4.16 34.14 -8.12
CA TRP A 22 3.86 33.39 -6.88
C TRP A 22 2.41 33.60 -6.39
N GLY A 23 1.73 34.65 -6.89
CA GLY A 23 0.37 34.98 -6.47
C GLY A 23 -0.71 34.03 -6.96
N PHE A 24 -0.50 33.35 -8.07
CA PHE A 24 -1.54 32.48 -8.66
C PHE A 24 -1.57 31.06 -8.09
N ASN A 25 -0.46 30.51 -7.61
CA ASN A 25 -0.48 29.19 -6.97
C ASN A 25 -0.77 29.25 -5.46
N SER A 26 -0.42 30.36 -4.77
CA SER A 26 -0.66 30.50 -3.33
C SER A 26 -2.14 30.71 -2.97
N PHE A 27 -2.96 31.24 -3.86
CA PHE A 27 -4.39 31.45 -3.61
C PHE A 27 -5.22 30.17 -3.65
N ASN A 28 -4.74 29.12 -4.34
CA ASN A 28 -5.41 27.82 -4.35
C ASN A 28 -5.14 26.95 -3.11
N ILE A 29 -4.10 27.26 -2.34
CA ILE A 29 -3.71 26.49 -1.15
C ILE A 29 -4.47 26.95 0.12
N LEU A 30 -4.93 28.20 0.16
CA LEU A 30 -5.52 28.81 1.38
C LEU A 30 -7.01 28.50 1.58
N GLY A 31 -7.67 27.82 0.66
CA GLY A 31 -9.11 27.53 0.73
C GLY A 31 -9.53 26.08 0.46
N ARG A 32 -8.61 25.17 0.13
CA ARG A 32 -8.98 23.77 -0.08
C ARG A 32 -9.21 23.09 1.27
N GLU A 33 -10.44 22.67 1.50
CA GLU A 33 -10.76 21.66 2.51
C GLU A 33 -9.94 20.41 2.20
N ASN A 34 -9.30 19.83 3.22
CA ASN A 34 -8.49 18.62 3.03
C ASN A 34 -9.40 17.48 2.59
N TYR A 35 -9.27 17.03 1.36
CA TYR A 35 -10.06 15.99 0.77
C TYR A 35 -10.00 14.66 1.54
N TYR A 36 -8.82 14.33 2.08
CA TYR A 36 -8.58 13.11 2.85
C TYR A 36 -9.17 13.12 4.27
N LEU A 37 -10.07 14.06 4.55
CA LEU A 37 -10.90 14.11 5.76
C LEU A 37 -12.40 14.18 5.43
N GLN A 38 -12.78 13.93 4.17
CA GLN A 38 -14.16 14.03 3.68
C GLN A 38 -14.65 12.70 3.06
N GLY A 39 -15.96 12.57 2.89
CA GLY A 39 -16.57 11.37 2.29
C GLY A 39 -16.11 10.09 2.97
N ASN A 40 -15.72 9.10 2.19
CA ASN A 40 -15.22 7.84 2.74
C ASN A 40 -13.78 7.89 3.29
N PHE A 41 -13.07 9.00 3.14
CA PHE A 41 -11.79 9.22 3.84
C PHE A 41 -11.96 9.72 5.27
N ALA A 42 -13.14 10.27 5.62
CA ALA A 42 -13.39 10.77 6.97
C ALA A 42 -13.29 9.63 8.01
N PRO A 43 -12.69 9.87 9.19
CA PRO A 43 -12.59 8.84 10.21
C PRO A 43 -13.95 8.44 10.78
N VAL A 44 -14.07 7.22 11.29
CA VAL A 44 -15.20 6.77 12.11
C VAL A 44 -14.81 6.84 13.60
N LYS A 45 -15.78 7.08 14.47
CA LYS A 45 -15.53 7.24 15.91
C LYS A 45 -16.13 6.13 16.75
N GLU A 46 -17.14 5.45 16.22
CA GLU A 46 -17.85 4.41 16.94
C GLU A 46 -17.10 3.08 16.84
N ILE A 47 -16.91 2.44 17.98
CA ILE A 47 -16.36 1.10 18.09
C ILE A 47 -17.55 0.14 18.20
N ILE A 48 -17.71 -0.69 17.19
CA ILE A 48 -18.88 -1.55 17.00
C ILE A 48 -18.47 -3.02 17.08
N THR A 49 -19.35 -3.83 17.64
CA THR A 49 -19.44 -5.28 17.46
C THR A 49 -20.86 -5.58 17.03
N GLU A 50 -21.03 -6.24 15.89
CA GLU A 50 -22.33 -6.63 15.36
C GLU A 50 -22.29 -8.10 14.96
N ASP A 51 -23.10 -8.92 15.63
CA ASP A 51 -23.18 -10.37 15.42
C ASP A 51 -24.38 -10.77 14.53
N ARG A 52 -25.22 -9.80 14.13
CA ARG A 52 -26.39 -10.02 13.28
C ARG A 52 -26.23 -9.29 11.97
N LEU A 53 -25.56 -9.94 11.04
CA LEU A 53 -25.29 -9.36 9.75
C LEU A 53 -26.29 -9.87 8.69
N GLU A 54 -26.93 -8.96 8.00
CA GLU A 54 -27.74 -9.27 6.84
C GLU A 54 -26.84 -9.71 5.68
N VAL A 55 -27.20 -10.82 5.02
CA VAL A 55 -26.47 -11.35 3.87
C VAL A 55 -27.43 -11.43 2.69
N VAL A 56 -27.02 -10.87 1.56
CA VAL A 56 -27.68 -11.00 0.26
C VAL A 56 -26.85 -11.96 -0.59
N GLY A 57 -27.44 -12.95 -1.20
CA GLY A 57 -26.73 -13.99 -1.95
C GLY A 57 -26.23 -15.15 -1.06
N ASN A 58 -25.19 -15.85 -1.50
CA ASN A 58 -24.70 -17.04 -0.81
C ASN A 58 -23.19 -16.95 -0.59
N ILE A 59 -22.78 -16.86 0.66
CA ILE A 59 -21.37 -16.91 1.03
C ILE A 59 -20.86 -18.34 0.75
N PRO A 60 -19.74 -18.51 0.05
CA PRO A 60 -19.11 -19.81 -0.14
C PRO A 60 -18.78 -20.50 1.18
N LYS A 61 -19.05 -21.79 1.28
CA LYS A 61 -18.83 -22.54 2.53
C LYS A 61 -17.37 -22.74 2.89
N ASP A 62 -16.51 -22.75 1.90
CA ASP A 62 -15.05 -22.85 2.03
C ASP A 62 -14.38 -21.54 2.45
N LEU A 63 -15.10 -20.42 2.38
CA LEU A 63 -14.66 -19.16 3.00
C LEU A 63 -14.89 -19.21 4.52
N SER A 64 -14.00 -19.89 5.25
CA SER A 64 -13.96 -19.89 6.72
C SER A 64 -12.69 -19.20 7.21
N GLY A 65 -12.85 -18.05 7.86
CA GLY A 65 -11.73 -17.21 8.26
C GLY A 65 -12.15 -15.79 8.59
N LEU A 66 -11.18 -14.89 8.57
CA LEU A 66 -11.34 -13.49 8.96
C LEU A 66 -10.83 -12.58 7.84
N TYR A 67 -11.73 -11.80 7.23
CA TYR A 67 -11.35 -10.71 6.35
C TYR A 67 -11.06 -9.47 7.19
N LEU A 68 -9.86 -8.95 7.05
CA LEU A 68 -9.37 -7.78 7.80
C LEU A 68 -8.97 -6.66 6.86
N ARG A 69 -9.12 -5.43 7.32
CA ARG A 69 -8.55 -4.24 6.69
C ARG A 69 -8.04 -3.28 7.74
N ASN A 70 -6.89 -2.66 7.47
CA ASN A 70 -6.30 -1.60 8.27
C ASN A 70 -6.30 -0.28 7.50
N GLY A 71 -6.35 0.81 8.22
CA GLY A 71 -6.28 2.15 7.63
C GLY A 71 -6.14 3.24 8.69
N PRO A 72 -5.73 4.46 8.27
CA PRO A 72 -5.64 5.60 9.17
C PRO A 72 -7.04 6.05 9.60
N ASN A 73 -7.20 6.23 10.89
CA ASN A 73 -8.45 6.70 11.49
C ASN A 73 -8.15 7.64 12.66
N PRO A 74 -7.81 8.91 12.39
CA PRO A 74 -7.46 9.84 13.45
C PRO A 74 -8.63 10.01 14.44
N MET A 75 -8.40 9.64 15.70
CA MET A 75 -9.39 9.74 16.77
C MET A 75 -9.52 11.16 17.30
N SER A 76 -8.42 11.92 17.27
CA SER A 76 -8.39 13.34 17.54
C SER A 76 -8.56 14.16 16.25
N LYS A 77 -9.01 15.41 16.37
CA LYS A 77 -9.16 16.30 15.20
C LYS A 77 -7.79 16.67 14.65
N PRO A 78 -7.42 16.23 13.43
CA PRO A 78 -6.14 16.56 12.85
C PRO A 78 -6.06 18.03 12.42
N ASN A 79 -4.84 18.53 12.24
CA ASN A 79 -4.62 19.83 11.62
C ASN A 79 -4.93 19.71 10.11
N ILE A 80 -6.07 20.27 9.70
CA ILE A 80 -6.59 20.16 8.33
C ILE A 80 -5.57 20.60 7.27
N LYS A 81 -4.75 21.63 7.58
CA LYS A 81 -3.76 22.19 6.65
C LYS A 81 -2.52 21.32 6.49
N LYS A 82 -2.27 20.39 7.42
CA LYS A 82 -1.04 19.58 7.46
C LYS A 82 -1.33 18.08 7.42
N TYR A 83 -2.59 17.70 7.43
CA TYR A 83 -2.96 16.30 7.42
C TYR A 83 -2.65 15.67 6.07
N HIS A 84 -1.88 14.59 6.13
CA HIS A 84 -1.62 13.66 5.03
C HIS A 84 -2.41 12.38 5.26
N TRP A 85 -2.93 11.76 4.20
CA TRP A 85 -3.75 10.55 4.33
C TRP A 85 -3.04 9.39 5.05
N PHE A 86 -1.72 9.31 4.98
CA PHE A 86 -0.96 8.27 5.68
C PHE A 86 -0.86 8.48 7.19
N GLY A 87 -1.31 9.62 7.69
CA GLY A 87 -1.25 9.96 9.12
C GLY A 87 -2.50 9.52 9.90
N GLY A 88 -2.31 9.22 11.16
CA GLY A 88 -3.38 8.88 12.11
C GLY A 88 -3.18 7.50 12.74
N GLU A 89 -3.97 7.25 13.77
CA GLU A 89 -4.01 5.96 14.45
C GLU A 89 -4.61 4.89 13.53
N GLY A 90 -4.15 3.66 13.65
CA GLY A 90 -4.71 2.53 12.91
C GLY A 90 -6.09 2.13 13.40
N MET A 91 -6.98 1.79 12.48
CA MET A 91 -8.25 1.13 12.79
C MET A 91 -8.43 -0.12 11.94
N LEU A 92 -8.58 -1.24 12.62
CA LEU A 92 -8.94 -2.51 11.99
C LEU A 92 -10.45 -2.59 11.82
N HIS A 93 -10.86 -3.09 10.66
CA HIS A 93 -12.23 -3.50 10.36
C HIS A 93 -12.19 -4.97 9.95
N GLY A 94 -12.95 -5.81 10.62
CA GLY A 94 -12.96 -7.24 10.35
C GLY A 94 -14.34 -7.82 10.22
N VAL A 95 -14.49 -8.81 9.34
CA VAL A 95 -15.68 -9.68 9.22
C VAL A 95 -15.23 -11.12 9.31
N ARG A 96 -15.81 -11.84 10.27
CA ARG A 96 -15.62 -13.29 10.40
C ARG A 96 -16.63 -14.02 9.54
N LEU A 97 -16.13 -14.87 8.68
CA LEU A 97 -16.95 -15.80 7.89
C LEU A 97 -16.71 -17.23 8.36
N ASP A 98 -17.76 -18.04 8.40
CA ASP A 98 -17.65 -19.46 8.75
C ASP A 98 -18.79 -20.28 8.17
N GLY A 99 -18.47 -21.35 7.46
CA GLY A 99 -19.41 -22.32 6.93
C GLY A 99 -20.55 -21.70 6.10
N GLY A 100 -20.28 -20.64 5.34
CA GLY A 100 -21.26 -19.93 4.52
C GLY A 100 -22.09 -18.88 5.29
N LYS A 101 -21.63 -18.44 6.46
CA LYS A 101 -22.28 -17.40 7.29
C LYS A 101 -21.33 -16.27 7.58
N ALA A 102 -21.87 -15.05 7.70
CA ALA A 102 -21.19 -13.93 8.32
C ALA A 102 -21.47 -13.98 9.83
N VAL A 103 -20.42 -14.21 10.62
CA VAL A 103 -20.54 -14.46 12.06
C VAL A 103 -20.60 -13.16 12.84
N TRP A 104 -19.70 -12.24 12.54
CA TRP A 104 -19.67 -10.91 13.15
C TRP A 104 -18.91 -9.90 12.28
N TYR A 105 -19.18 -8.61 12.49
CA TYR A 105 -18.37 -7.48 12.10
C TYR A 105 -17.84 -6.77 13.35
N ARG A 106 -16.57 -6.37 13.30
CA ARG A 106 -15.96 -5.55 14.35
C ARG A 106 -15.03 -4.52 13.79
N ASN A 107 -14.95 -3.37 14.44
CA ASN A 107 -13.84 -2.46 14.27
C ASN A 107 -13.15 -2.20 15.60
N ARG A 108 -11.83 -2.07 15.59
CA ARG A 108 -11.01 -1.80 16.77
C ARG A 108 -9.87 -0.85 16.41
N GLN A 109 -9.63 0.11 17.27
CA GLN A 109 -8.46 0.94 17.17
C GLN A 109 -7.21 0.08 17.48
N VAL A 110 -6.17 0.23 16.67
CA VAL A 110 -4.88 -0.40 16.94
C VAL A 110 -4.21 0.35 18.08
N GLY A 111 -3.94 -0.34 19.17
CA GLY A 111 -3.22 0.22 20.31
C GLY A 111 -1.73 0.41 20.04
N GLY A 112 -1.07 1.27 20.79
CA GLY A 112 0.38 1.47 20.68
C GLY A 112 0.82 2.40 19.55
N ASN A 113 1.72 1.96 18.73
CA ASN A 113 2.33 2.77 17.66
C ASN A 113 1.41 2.83 16.44
N ASN A 114 1.11 3.93 15.89
CA ASN A 114 0.27 4.20 14.70
C ASN A 114 0.31 3.14 13.57
N ALA A 115 0.20 1.85 13.90
CA ALA A 115 0.25 0.73 12.96
C ALA A 115 -1.04 0.71 12.11
N ASN A 116 -1.08 1.56 11.10
CA ASN A 116 -2.29 1.93 10.35
C ASN A 116 -2.30 1.47 8.90
N THR A 117 -1.27 0.73 8.43
CA THR A 117 -1.11 0.53 6.99
C THR A 117 -1.61 -0.83 6.53
N HIS A 118 -1.14 -1.91 7.12
CA HIS A 118 -1.53 -3.25 6.71
C HIS A 118 -1.84 -4.13 7.92
N VAL A 119 -2.49 -5.25 7.68
CA VAL A 119 -2.67 -6.33 8.65
C VAL A 119 -2.26 -7.63 7.98
N ILE A 120 -1.36 -8.37 8.58
CA ILE A 120 -0.83 -9.63 8.02
C ILE A 120 -0.99 -10.78 9.01
N SER A 121 -1.04 -12.00 8.50
CA SER A 121 -0.88 -13.19 9.35
C SER A 121 0.42 -13.90 9.00
N HIS A 122 1.17 -14.30 10.04
CA HIS A 122 2.38 -15.08 9.90
C HIS A 122 2.62 -15.92 11.15
N ALA A 123 3.06 -17.16 10.98
CA ALA A 123 3.35 -18.07 12.08
C ALA A 123 2.20 -18.18 13.11
N LYS A 124 0.94 -18.22 12.62
CA LYS A 124 -0.31 -18.27 13.43
C LYS A 124 -0.60 -17.04 14.28
N LYS A 125 0.09 -15.93 14.04
CA LYS A 125 -0.15 -14.64 14.68
C LYS A 125 -0.64 -13.62 13.65
N ILE A 126 -1.38 -12.63 14.11
CA ILE A 126 -1.86 -11.52 13.29
C ILE A 126 -1.14 -10.26 13.76
N TYR A 127 -0.65 -9.45 12.82
CA TYR A 127 0.07 -8.22 13.10
C TYR A 127 -0.52 -7.04 12.32
N ALA A 128 -0.86 -5.96 13.00
CA ALA A 128 -1.01 -4.66 12.37
C ALA A 128 0.37 -4.05 12.18
N ILE A 129 0.68 -3.58 10.98
CA ILE A 129 2.01 -3.09 10.60
C ILE A 129 1.94 -1.72 9.94
N VAL A 130 3.06 -1.01 9.98
CA VAL A 130 3.25 0.31 9.39
C VAL A 130 4.67 0.44 8.85
N GLU A 131 4.88 1.30 7.87
CA GLU A 131 6.20 1.57 7.30
C GLU A 131 7.05 2.56 8.12
N ALA A 132 8.23 2.91 7.58
CA ALA A 132 9.17 3.89 8.13
C ALA A 132 9.64 3.56 9.55
N GLY A 133 9.84 2.27 9.83
CA GLY A 133 10.44 1.81 11.07
C GLY A 133 9.50 1.68 12.25
N GLY A 134 8.19 1.81 12.04
CA GLY A 134 7.21 1.54 13.09
C GLY A 134 7.26 0.08 13.59
N SER A 135 6.92 -0.11 14.86
CA SER A 135 6.84 -1.46 15.43
C SER A 135 5.48 -2.10 15.11
N PRO A 136 5.44 -3.37 14.68
CA PRO A 136 4.19 -4.10 14.55
C PRO A 136 3.45 -4.23 15.88
N VAL A 137 2.12 -4.35 15.81
CA VAL A 137 1.25 -4.63 16.96
C VAL A 137 0.59 -5.99 16.74
N GLU A 138 0.78 -6.92 17.65
CA GLU A 138 0.11 -8.22 17.60
C GLU A 138 -1.37 -8.05 17.92
N ILE A 139 -2.24 -8.74 17.17
CA ILE A 139 -3.70 -8.66 17.24
C ILE A 139 -4.27 -10.05 17.49
N ASP A 140 -5.24 -10.16 18.40
CA ASP A 140 -5.97 -11.41 18.60
C ASP A 140 -7.09 -11.63 17.58
N GLN A 141 -7.76 -12.79 17.64
CA GLN A 141 -8.86 -13.14 16.75
C GLN A 141 -10.13 -12.28 16.96
N GLU A 142 -10.18 -11.49 18.03
CA GLU A 142 -11.25 -10.57 18.39
C GLU A 142 -10.91 -9.11 18.05
N LEU A 143 -9.77 -8.90 17.37
CA LEU A 143 -9.17 -7.63 16.96
C LEU A 143 -8.62 -6.77 18.11
N ASN A 144 -8.40 -7.33 19.30
CA ASN A 144 -7.76 -6.59 20.37
C ASN A 144 -6.25 -6.54 20.17
N SER A 145 -5.65 -5.38 20.43
CA SER A 145 -4.20 -5.23 20.44
C SER A 145 -3.60 -5.89 21.66
N LEU A 146 -2.58 -6.71 21.45
CA LEU A 146 -1.82 -7.37 22.51
C LEU A 146 -0.59 -6.53 22.88
N THR A 147 -0.11 -6.69 24.11
CA THR A 147 1.05 -5.97 24.64
C THR A 147 2.36 -6.75 24.49
N GLU A 148 2.31 -7.90 23.84
CA GLU A 148 3.47 -8.75 23.61
C GLU A 148 4.46 -8.11 22.63
N GLU A 149 5.73 -8.41 22.80
CA GLU A 149 6.77 -7.98 21.89
C GLU A 149 6.61 -8.68 20.53
N PRO A 150 6.51 -7.94 19.41
CA PRO A 150 6.32 -8.54 18.11
C PRO A 150 7.48 -9.47 17.75
N PHE A 151 7.16 -10.51 16.99
CA PHE A 151 8.14 -11.51 16.56
C PHE A 151 8.97 -12.08 17.71
N TYR A 152 8.33 -12.30 18.87
CA TYR A 152 8.95 -12.81 20.08
C TYR A 152 10.14 -11.97 20.59
N GLY A 153 10.10 -10.65 20.41
CA GLY A 153 11.13 -9.71 20.83
C GLY A 153 12.45 -9.81 20.04
N THR A 154 12.43 -10.47 18.88
CA THR A 154 13.65 -10.62 18.05
C THR A 154 13.84 -9.47 17.06
N LEU A 155 12.83 -8.62 16.84
CA LEU A 155 12.94 -7.42 15.99
C LEU A 155 13.83 -6.37 16.70
N LYS A 156 14.93 -5.97 16.05
CA LYS A 156 15.88 -4.95 16.56
C LYS A 156 15.93 -3.69 15.68
N THR A 157 15.37 -3.77 14.48
CA THR A 157 15.17 -2.65 13.55
C THR A 157 13.73 -2.20 13.60
N GLY A 158 13.35 -1.20 12.84
CA GLY A 158 11.95 -0.99 12.50
C GLY A 158 11.40 -2.08 11.58
N PHE A 159 10.11 -2.00 11.27
CA PHE A 159 9.46 -2.92 10.34
C PHE A 159 8.89 -2.17 9.13
N THR A 160 8.26 -2.89 8.21
CA THR A 160 7.68 -2.38 6.97
C THR A 160 6.18 -2.65 6.91
N ALA A 161 5.48 -1.92 6.06
CA ALA A 161 4.07 -2.18 5.78
C ALA A 161 3.86 -3.21 4.66
N HIS A 162 4.87 -3.42 3.82
CA HIS A 162 4.80 -4.33 2.68
C HIS A 162 5.80 -5.46 2.84
N THR A 163 5.25 -6.64 3.06
CA THR A 163 6.02 -7.88 3.18
C THR A 163 5.59 -8.86 2.11
N LYS A 164 6.50 -9.71 1.69
CA LYS A 164 6.24 -10.78 0.72
C LYS A 164 6.53 -12.13 1.38
N LEU A 165 5.50 -12.95 1.47
CA LEU A 165 5.65 -14.33 1.94
C LEU A 165 6.18 -15.19 0.79
N ASP A 166 7.28 -15.87 1.02
CA ASP A 166 7.74 -16.95 0.13
C ASP A 166 6.90 -18.21 0.40
N PRO A 167 6.11 -18.67 -0.57
CA PRO A 167 5.22 -19.80 -0.34
C PRO A 167 5.96 -21.12 -0.10
N GLU A 168 7.22 -21.25 -0.52
CA GLU A 168 8.02 -22.48 -0.35
C GLU A 168 8.74 -22.53 1.00
N SER A 169 9.51 -21.51 1.31
CA SER A 169 10.25 -21.46 2.57
C SER A 169 9.39 -21.04 3.76
N GLN A 170 8.23 -20.41 3.51
CA GLN A 170 7.38 -19.77 4.51
C GLN A 170 8.11 -18.65 5.26
N GLU A 171 9.15 -18.08 4.65
CA GLU A 171 9.80 -16.87 5.12
C GLU A 171 9.06 -15.62 4.65
N LEU A 172 8.96 -14.63 5.54
CA LEU A 172 8.36 -13.34 5.24
C LEU A 172 9.47 -12.32 5.04
N HIS A 173 9.58 -11.78 3.84
CA HIS A 173 10.59 -10.79 3.46
C HIS A 173 10.02 -9.39 3.47
N GLY A 174 10.82 -8.41 3.90
CA GLY A 174 10.47 -6.99 3.85
C GLY A 174 11.69 -6.10 3.75
N ILE A 175 11.52 -4.94 3.12
CA ILE A 175 12.50 -3.85 3.16
C ILE A 175 11.95 -2.80 4.12
N THR A 176 12.71 -2.50 5.16
CA THR A 176 12.38 -1.43 6.11
C THR A 176 13.37 -0.29 5.98
N TYR A 177 12.91 0.92 6.31
CA TYR A 177 13.77 2.09 6.41
C TYR A 177 13.38 2.91 7.62
N ASN A 178 14.34 3.62 8.20
CA ASN A 178 14.10 4.52 9.32
C ASN A 178 15.20 5.60 9.37
N PHE A 179 15.09 6.50 10.34
CA PHE A 179 16.03 7.60 10.52
C PHE A 179 16.58 7.63 11.95
N PRO A 180 17.28 6.58 12.42
CA PRO A 180 17.82 6.56 13.76
C PRO A 180 18.85 7.68 13.91
N ARG A 181 18.69 8.52 14.95
CA ARG A 181 19.57 9.68 15.22
C ARG A 181 19.76 10.62 14.03
N GLY A 182 18.77 10.68 13.10
CA GLY A 182 18.84 11.53 11.92
C GLY A 182 19.63 10.95 10.74
N THR A 183 20.07 9.70 10.81
CA THR A 183 20.75 8.99 9.72
C THR A 183 19.77 8.03 9.04
N TYR A 184 19.73 8.04 7.71
CA TYR A 184 18.92 7.09 6.96
C TYR A 184 19.53 5.69 7.02
N GLU A 185 18.72 4.73 7.42
CA GLU A 185 19.09 3.31 7.42
C GLU A 185 17.97 2.49 6.78
N ALA A 186 18.33 1.57 5.91
CA ALA A 186 17.44 0.60 5.30
C ALA A 186 17.93 -0.82 5.58
N HIS A 187 17.01 -1.74 5.83
CA HIS A 187 17.35 -3.13 6.12
C HIS A 187 16.46 -4.09 5.33
N HIS A 188 17.05 -5.19 4.87
CA HIS A 188 16.30 -6.35 4.46
C HIS A 188 16.03 -7.21 5.70
N VAL A 189 14.75 -7.37 6.03
CA VAL A 189 14.30 -8.13 7.20
C VAL A 189 13.66 -9.43 6.73
N VAL A 190 14.03 -10.55 7.37
CA VAL A 190 13.44 -11.87 7.11
C VAL A 190 12.89 -12.43 8.40
N VAL A 191 11.59 -12.69 8.41
CA VAL A 191 10.89 -13.40 9.48
C VAL A 191 10.79 -14.87 9.09
N GLY A 192 11.34 -15.75 9.90
CA GLY A 192 11.28 -17.18 9.67
C GLY A 192 9.87 -17.76 9.85
N LYS A 193 9.66 -18.98 9.36
CA LYS A 193 8.40 -19.72 9.53
C LYS A 193 7.97 -19.93 10.98
N ASP A 194 8.90 -19.77 11.92
CA ASP A 194 8.66 -19.82 13.37
C ASP A 194 8.21 -18.47 13.95
N GLY A 195 8.11 -17.44 13.13
CA GLY A 195 7.71 -16.09 13.51
C GLY A 195 8.82 -15.25 14.14
N ARG A 196 10.09 -15.68 14.09
CA ARG A 196 11.23 -14.93 14.62
C ARG A 196 11.99 -14.22 13.50
N ILE A 197 12.59 -13.08 13.81
CA ILE A 197 13.50 -12.41 12.88
C ILE A 197 14.79 -13.24 12.77
N ASN A 198 15.02 -13.83 11.61
CA ASN A 198 16.23 -14.59 11.31
C ASN A 198 17.34 -13.71 10.75
N ARG A 199 16.97 -12.62 10.04
CA ARG A 199 17.89 -11.70 9.40
C ARG A 199 17.35 -10.27 9.46
N ALA A 200 18.29 -9.33 9.60
CA ALA A 200 18.04 -7.89 9.47
C ALA A 200 19.32 -7.24 8.94
N ASP A 201 19.56 -7.38 7.64
CA ASP A 201 20.78 -6.95 6.98
C ASP A 201 20.72 -5.50 6.55
N LEU A 202 21.69 -4.68 6.96
CA LEU A 202 21.80 -3.30 6.56
C LEU A 202 22.08 -3.22 5.04
N LEU A 203 21.26 -2.43 4.33
CA LEU A 203 21.43 -2.21 2.91
C LEU A 203 22.31 -0.97 2.67
N PRO A 204 23.21 -1.00 1.68
CA PRO A 204 24.12 0.11 1.38
C PRO A 204 23.39 1.25 0.62
N LEU A 205 22.38 1.84 1.26
CA LEU A 205 21.56 2.94 0.75
C LEU A 205 21.78 4.19 1.58
N SER A 206 21.90 5.34 0.93
CA SER A 206 22.09 6.64 1.58
C SER A 206 21.17 7.74 1.04
N SER A 207 20.37 7.41 0.05
CA SER A 207 19.57 8.38 -0.69
C SER A 207 18.35 8.92 0.06
N GLY A 208 17.96 8.31 1.18
CA GLY A 208 16.78 8.73 1.95
C GLY A 208 15.48 8.58 1.18
N THR A 209 15.40 7.60 0.28
CA THR A 209 14.20 7.33 -0.51
C THR A 209 13.11 6.66 0.32
N MET A 210 11.87 6.84 -0.09
CA MET A 210 10.71 6.17 0.48
C MET A 210 10.64 4.74 -0.06
N LEU A 211 11.19 3.77 0.68
CA LEU A 211 11.18 2.35 0.32
C LEU A 211 9.86 1.69 0.76
N HIS A 212 8.78 2.09 0.12
CA HIS A 212 7.43 1.66 0.49
C HIS A 212 7.18 0.17 0.23
N GLU A 213 7.72 -0.36 -0.86
CA GLU A 213 7.45 -1.70 -1.36
C GLU A 213 8.72 -2.53 -1.48
N CYS A 214 8.58 -3.84 -1.49
CA CYS A 214 9.57 -4.79 -1.96
C CYS A 214 8.89 -5.88 -2.79
N ALA A 215 9.66 -6.65 -3.53
CA ALA A 215 9.20 -7.85 -4.20
C ALA A 215 10.23 -8.98 -4.01
N ILE A 216 9.81 -10.21 -4.25
CA ILE A 216 10.69 -11.37 -4.26
C ILE A 216 10.58 -12.10 -5.58
N THR A 217 11.67 -12.76 -5.96
CA THR A 217 11.69 -13.82 -6.97
C THR A 217 12.24 -15.08 -6.33
N GLU A 218 12.42 -16.14 -7.08
CA GLU A 218 13.07 -17.36 -6.59
C GLU A 218 14.46 -17.07 -6.00
N ASN A 219 15.24 -16.19 -6.64
CA ASN A 219 16.63 -15.93 -6.27
C ASN A 219 16.89 -14.55 -5.64
N TYR A 220 15.97 -13.58 -5.78
CA TYR A 220 16.22 -12.19 -5.40
C TYR A 220 15.15 -11.60 -4.50
N VAL A 221 15.57 -10.64 -3.67
CA VAL A 221 14.71 -9.60 -3.10
C VAL A 221 14.96 -8.32 -3.88
N LEU A 222 13.88 -7.63 -4.26
CA LEU A 222 13.96 -6.40 -5.02
C LEU A 222 13.88 -5.18 -4.11
N VAL A 223 14.78 -4.24 -4.33
CA VAL A 223 14.89 -2.96 -3.63
C VAL A 223 14.55 -1.84 -4.60
N PHE A 224 13.53 -1.05 -4.30
CA PHE A 224 13.02 0.00 -5.18
C PHE A 224 13.50 1.36 -4.70
N ASP A 225 14.61 1.85 -5.27
CA ASP A 225 15.20 3.15 -4.96
C ASP A 225 14.69 4.20 -5.97
N LEU A 226 13.49 4.75 -5.69
CA LEU A 226 12.70 5.55 -6.63
C LEU A 226 12.73 7.05 -6.30
N SER A 227 12.01 7.85 -7.13
CA SER A 227 12.17 9.32 -7.17
C SER A 227 11.53 10.10 -6.02
N ILE A 228 11.02 9.45 -4.96
CA ILE A 228 10.51 10.12 -3.77
C ILE A 228 11.54 10.06 -2.64
N THR A 229 11.98 11.22 -2.16
CA THR A 229 13.03 11.32 -1.14
C THR A 229 12.58 12.12 0.08
N PHE A 230 13.24 11.86 1.20
CA PHE A 230 12.97 12.46 2.50
C PHE A 230 13.53 13.88 2.62
N SER A 231 12.79 14.75 3.30
CA SER A 231 13.17 16.14 3.59
C SER A 231 13.04 16.46 5.09
N PHE A 232 14.17 16.67 5.76
CA PHE A 232 14.18 17.14 7.15
C PHE A 232 13.50 18.50 7.33
N LEU A 233 13.56 19.38 6.33
CA LEU A 233 12.89 20.67 6.38
C LEU A 233 11.36 20.51 6.46
N LYS A 234 10.79 19.63 5.62
CA LYS A 234 9.35 19.31 5.64
C LYS A 234 8.94 18.72 6.98
N LEU A 235 9.70 17.74 7.49
CA LEU A 235 9.46 17.14 8.81
C LEU A 235 9.45 18.19 9.92
N GLY A 236 10.43 19.09 9.95
CA GLY A 236 10.54 20.15 10.95
C GLY A 236 9.37 21.15 10.92
N THR A 237 8.70 21.29 9.78
CA THR A 237 7.49 22.12 9.64
C THR A 237 6.19 21.37 9.94
N GLY A 238 6.25 20.05 10.16
CA GLY A 238 5.11 19.18 10.45
C GLY A 238 4.26 18.85 9.21
N TYR A 239 4.83 18.96 8.02
CA TYR A 239 4.27 18.45 6.78
C TYR A 239 4.77 17.04 6.50
N PHE A 240 4.13 16.33 5.55
CA PHE A 240 4.60 15.02 5.09
C PHE A 240 6.04 15.14 4.57
N PRO A 241 6.99 14.33 5.09
CA PRO A 241 8.41 14.59 4.90
C PRO A 241 8.97 14.10 3.56
N PHE A 242 8.16 13.53 2.69
CA PHE A 242 8.59 13.03 1.39
C PHE A 242 8.08 13.90 0.24
N SER A 243 8.83 13.94 -0.85
CA SER A 243 8.45 14.64 -2.07
C SER A 243 9.23 14.12 -3.26
N TRP A 244 8.70 14.42 -4.46
CA TRP A 244 9.40 14.16 -5.70
C TRP A 244 10.77 14.84 -5.75
N ASN A 245 11.75 14.12 -6.24
CA ASN A 245 13.12 14.60 -6.43
C ASN A 245 13.57 14.35 -7.88
N ASN A 246 13.64 15.41 -8.68
CA ASN A 246 14.04 15.33 -10.09
C ASN A 246 15.51 14.94 -10.27
N ASP A 247 16.36 15.14 -9.26
CA ASP A 247 17.79 14.85 -9.32
C ASP A 247 18.13 13.42 -8.88
N HIS A 248 17.13 12.68 -8.36
CA HIS A 248 17.33 11.30 -7.91
C HIS A 248 17.23 10.32 -9.08
N GLN A 249 18.29 9.52 -9.28
CA GLN A 249 18.30 8.45 -10.26
C GLN A 249 17.47 7.27 -9.79
N ALA A 250 16.31 7.07 -10.40
CA ALA A 250 15.47 5.90 -10.10
C ALA A 250 16.13 4.60 -10.57
N ARG A 251 16.05 3.56 -9.74
CA ARG A 251 16.67 2.26 -10.02
C ARG A 251 16.00 1.13 -9.26
N ILE A 252 16.07 -0.07 -9.83
CA ILE A 252 15.65 -1.32 -9.20
C ILE A 252 16.88 -2.13 -8.85
N GLY A 253 17.00 -2.54 -7.59
CA GLY A 253 18.09 -3.35 -7.07
C GLY A 253 17.69 -4.80 -6.88
N LEU A 254 18.57 -5.71 -7.25
CA LEU A 254 18.45 -7.15 -7.00
C LEU A 254 19.45 -7.57 -5.93
N LEU A 255 18.94 -7.96 -4.77
CA LEU A 255 19.72 -8.54 -3.67
C LEU A 255 19.53 -10.07 -3.68
N ASN A 256 20.60 -10.82 -3.83
CA ASN A 256 20.51 -12.28 -3.86
C ASN A 256 20.09 -12.83 -2.48
N ARG A 257 18.99 -13.57 -2.43
CA ARG A 257 18.41 -14.14 -1.20
C ARG A 257 19.25 -15.28 -0.63
N LYS A 258 19.98 -16.00 -1.50
CA LYS A 258 20.69 -17.24 -1.18
C LYS A 258 22.13 -16.99 -0.72
N THR A 259 22.84 -16.02 -1.32
CA THR A 259 24.27 -15.78 -1.01
C THR A 259 24.47 -14.88 0.20
N ASN A 260 23.52 -14.02 0.49
CA ASN A 260 23.59 -13.05 1.60
C ASN A 260 24.91 -12.25 1.66
N ASP A 261 25.43 -11.88 0.51
CA ASP A 261 26.69 -11.13 0.38
C ASP A 261 26.52 -9.60 0.52
N GLY A 262 25.27 -9.13 0.65
CA GLY A 262 24.94 -7.71 0.74
C GLY A 262 25.15 -6.94 -0.56
N VAL A 263 25.47 -7.60 -1.68
CA VAL A 263 25.70 -6.97 -2.96
C VAL A 263 24.38 -6.77 -3.70
N ILE A 264 24.08 -5.52 -4.04
CA ILE A 264 22.89 -5.17 -4.81
C ILE A 264 23.29 -4.90 -6.26
N LYS A 265 22.72 -5.64 -7.20
CA LYS A 265 22.86 -5.37 -8.63
C LYS A 265 21.78 -4.37 -9.05
N TRP A 266 22.20 -3.18 -9.45
CA TRP A 266 21.32 -2.08 -9.80
C TRP A 266 21.00 -2.01 -11.29
N PHE A 267 19.74 -1.68 -11.61
CA PHE A 267 19.22 -1.41 -12.94
C PHE A 267 18.60 -0.01 -12.92
N SER A 268 19.16 0.90 -13.71
CA SER A 268 18.62 2.25 -13.88
C SER A 268 17.33 2.20 -14.68
N ILE A 269 16.33 2.94 -14.23
CA ILE A 269 15.04 3.11 -14.89
C ILE A 269 14.71 4.59 -15.02
N ASP A 270 13.70 4.93 -15.82
CA ASP A 270 13.21 6.29 -15.90
C ASP A 270 12.62 6.76 -14.57
N PRO A 271 12.71 8.05 -14.23
CA PRO A 271 12.14 8.61 -13.00
C PRO A 271 10.65 8.25 -12.87
N CYS A 272 10.33 7.58 -11.80
CA CYS A 272 8.96 7.17 -11.50
C CYS A 272 8.80 6.88 -10.01
N TYR A 273 7.55 6.60 -9.62
CA TYR A 273 7.25 6.00 -8.34
C TYR A 273 6.16 4.93 -8.51
N PHE A 274 6.12 3.96 -7.63
CA PHE A 274 4.98 3.05 -7.45
C PHE A 274 4.89 2.66 -5.97
N PHE A 275 3.65 2.57 -5.49
CA PHE A 275 3.43 2.05 -4.15
C PHE A 275 3.40 0.54 -4.15
N HIS A 276 2.80 -0.07 -5.18
CA HIS A 276 2.50 -1.50 -5.13
C HIS A 276 2.95 -2.24 -6.39
N THR A 277 3.60 -3.37 -6.16
CA THR A 277 3.85 -4.38 -7.20
C THR A 277 2.69 -5.35 -7.29
N VAL A 278 2.36 -5.79 -8.51
CA VAL A 278 1.53 -6.98 -8.70
C VAL A 278 2.35 -8.20 -8.30
N ASN A 279 3.51 -8.37 -8.93
CA ASN A 279 4.44 -9.46 -8.67
C ASN A 279 5.84 -9.14 -9.25
N ALA A 280 6.82 -9.97 -8.89
CA ALA A 280 8.08 -10.09 -9.61
C ALA A 280 8.45 -11.56 -9.74
N TYR A 281 9.09 -11.93 -10.86
CA TYR A 281 9.49 -13.31 -11.12
C TYR A 281 10.67 -13.36 -12.10
N GLU A 282 11.29 -14.51 -12.23
CA GLU A 282 12.34 -14.76 -13.21
C GLU A 282 11.76 -15.49 -14.41
N ASP A 283 11.97 -14.95 -15.63
CA ASP A 283 11.51 -15.56 -16.85
C ASP A 283 12.48 -16.66 -17.36
N GLU A 284 12.04 -17.47 -18.32
CA GLU A 284 12.84 -18.56 -18.92
C GLU A 284 14.10 -18.06 -19.64
N ARG A 285 14.20 -16.75 -19.94
CA ARG A 285 15.35 -16.12 -20.60
C ARG A 285 16.37 -15.59 -19.58
N GLY A 286 16.10 -15.75 -18.28
CA GLY A 286 16.94 -15.25 -17.20
C GLY A 286 16.82 -13.73 -16.99
N ASN A 287 15.69 -13.11 -17.32
CA ASN A 287 15.38 -11.76 -16.91
C ASN A 287 14.57 -11.78 -15.61
N VAL A 288 14.69 -10.72 -14.82
CA VAL A 288 13.76 -10.47 -13.71
C VAL A 288 12.65 -9.54 -14.25
N ILE A 289 11.42 -9.99 -14.14
CA ILE A 289 10.22 -9.26 -14.52
C ILE A 289 9.59 -8.65 -13.27
N VAL A 290 9.15 -7.39 -13.39
CA VAL A 290 8.47 -6.66 -12.31
C VAL A 290 7.24 -5.98 -12.89
N ASP A 291 6.07 -6.29 -12.34
CA ASP A 291 4.81 -5.65 -12.68
C ASP A 291 4.35 -4.78 -11.51
N ALA A 292 4.11 -3.48 -11.75
CA ALA A 292 3.70 -2.54 -10.71
C ALA A 292 2.79 -1.43 -11.24
N MET A 293 2.13 -0.71 -10.33
CA MET A 293 1.27 0.43 -10.62
C MET A 293 2.10 1.71 -10.63
N LYS A 294 2.61 2.09 -11.83
CA LYS A 294 3.55 3.21 -12.03
C LYS A 294 2.85 4.55 -12.03
N TYR A 295 3.30 5.45 -11.16
CA TYR A 295 3.05 6.89 -11.23
C TYR A 295 4.19 7.55 -12.01
N GLN A 296 3.85 8.36 -12.99
CA GLN A 296 4.83 9.17 -13.72
C GLN A 296 5.47 10.22 -12.80
N LYS A 297 4.66 10.81 -11.91
CA LYS A 297 5.11 11.77 -10.90
C LYS A 297 4.13 11.78 -9.72
N LEU A 298 4.62 12.07 -8.50
CA LEU A 298 3.83 12.01 -7.28
C LEU A 298 4.45 12.90 -6.19
N PHE A 299 3.61 13.54 -5.36
CA PHE A 299 4.03 14.43 -4.26
C PHE A 299 4.92 15.61 -4.69
N ASP A 300 4.74 16.08 -5.92
CA ASP A 300 5.41 17.24 -6.46
C ASP A 300 4.61 18.53 -6.21
N GLU A 301 3.35 18.55 -6.62
CA GLU A 301 2.42 19.67 -6.46
C GLU A 301 1.40 19.43 -5.33
N ASP A 302 0.87 18.21 -5.20
CA ASP A 302 -0.06 17.81 -4.13
C ASP A 302 0.58 16.78 -3.20
N TRP A 303 0.86 17.22 -1.99
CA TRP A 303 1.52 16.41 -0.97
C TRP A 303 0.56 15.74 0.03
N ASN A 304 -0.76 15.99 -0.05
CA ASN A 304 -1.73 15.49 0.92
C ASN A 304 -2.02 13.98 0.81
N GLY A 305 -1.76 13.41 -0.35
CA GLY A 305 -1.95 12.01 -0.64
C GLY A 305 -1.78 11.70 -2.13
N PRO A 306 -1.79 10.44 -2.53
CA PRO A 306 -1.70 10.04 -3.92
C PRO A 306 -3.01 10.33 -4.69
N PHE A 307 -3.04 10.09 -5.99
CA PHE A 307 -4.19 10.09 -6.90
C PHE A 307 -4.62 11.44 -7.49
N THR A 308 -4.00 12.55 -7.15
CA THR A 308 -4.45 13.89 -7.60
C THR A 308 -3.58 14.51 -8.67
N GLU A 309 -2.35 14.01 -8.90
CA GLU A 309 -1.42 14.51 -9.91
C GLU A 309 -1.47 13.68 -11.19
N PHE A 310 -0.85 12.51 -11.16
CA PHE A 310 -0.80 11.57 -12.29
C PHE A 310 -1.40 10.24 -11.86
N PRO A 311 -2.37 9.69 -12.63
CA PRO A 311 -2.94 8.40 -12.31
C PRO A 311 -1.90 7.28 -12.54
N PRO A 312 -1.90 6.23 -11.71
CA PRO A 312 -1.00 5.09 -11.88
C PRO A 312 -1.49 4.14 -12.96
N HIS A 313 -0.55 3.55 -13.72
CA HIS A 313 -0.83 2.57 -14.76
C HIS A 313 -0.01 1.30 -14.58
N LEU A 314 -0.62 0.17 -14.91
CA LEU A 314 0.06 -1.12 -14.90
C LEU A 314 1.23 -1.12 -15.88
N THR A 315 2.43 -1.30 -15.34
CA THR A 315 3.68 -1.21 -16.09
C THR A 315 4.58 -2.38 -15.74
N ARG A 316 5.25 -2.92 -16.76
CA ARG A 316 6.23 -4.03 -16.65
C ARG A 316 7.63 -3.51 -16.88
N TRP A 317 8.54 -3.86 -16.00
CA TRP A 317 9.97 -3.78 -16.23
C TRP A 317 10.56 -5.17 -16.46
N SER A 318 11.45 -5.26 -17.47
CA SER A 318 12.27 -6.45 -17.72
C SER A 318 13.73 -6.11 -17.47
N LEU A 319 14.32 -6.71 -16.45
CA LEU A 319 15.69 -6.49 -16.01
C LEU A 319 16.58 -7.61 -16.57
N ASN A 320 17.40 -7.29 -17.57
CA ASN A 320 18.27 -8.28 -18.20
C ASN A 320 19.54 -8.52 -17.38
N LEU A 321 19.65 -9.70 -16.76
CA LEU A 321 20.77 -10.04 -15.88
C LEU A 321 22.12 -10.10 -16.61
N SER A 322 22.13 -10.42 -17.91
CA SER A 322 23.36 -10.56 -18.68
C SER A 322 23.91 -9.21 -19.14
N THR A 323 23.05 -8.28 -19.58
CA THR A 323 23.47 -6.97 -20.12
C THR A 323 23.48 -5.86 -19.07
N GLY A 324 22.74 -6.01 -17.97
CA GLY A 324 22.54 -4.97 -16.97
C GLY A 324 21.54 -3.89 -17.38
N ASN A 325 20.80 -4.09 -18.47
CA ASN A 325 19.79 -3.14 -18.96
C ASN A 325 18.41 -3.44 -18.41
N ALA A 326 17.61 -2.39 -18.23
CA ALA A 326 16.19 -2.47 -17.99
C ALA A 326 15.41 -1.99 -19.23
N SER A 327 14.27 -2.60 -19.49
CA SER A 327 13.26 -2.10 -20.43
C SER A 327 11.92 -1.96 -19.73
N GLU A 328 11.11 -1.02 -20.19
CA GLU A 328 9.80 -0.70 -19.62
C GLU A 328 8.71 -0.82 -20.68
N GLN A 329 7.56 -1.32 -20.28
CA GLN A 329 6.35 -1.41 -21.11
C GLN A 329 5.11 -1.16 -20.25
N GLN A 330 4.28 -0.19 -20.62
CA GLN A 330 2.93 -0.06 -20.08
C GLN A 330 2.06 -1.20 -20.62
N LEU A 331 1.38 -1.91 -19.73
CA LEU A 331 0.56 -3.07 -20.09
C LEU A 331 -0.93 -2.72 -20.24
N ASP A 332 -1.41 -1.68 -19.55
CA ASP A 332 -2.80 -1.24 -19.59
C ASP A 332 -2.89 0.30 -19.52
N ASP A 333 -3.85 0.86 -20.25
CA ASP A 333 -4.14 2.31 -20.25
C ASP A 333 -5.15 2.71 -19.16
N LEU A 334 -5.76 1.75 -18.48
CA LEU A 334 -6.67 2.02 -17.37
C LEU A 334 -5.89 2.36 -16.10
N PRO A 335 -6.18 3.51 -15.48
CA PRO A 335 -5.58 3.82 -14.20
C PRO A 335 -6.05 2.85 -13.12
N ALA A 336 -5.11 2.26 -12.39
CA ALA A 336 -5.42 1.28 -11.36
C ALA A 336 -4.40 1.28 -10.23
N GLU A 337 -4.82 0.88 -9.05
CA GLU A 337 -4.01 0.73 -7.85
C GLU A 337 -4.46 -0.47 -7.00
N PHE A 338 -3.72 -0.71 -5.91
CA PHE A 338 -3.97 -1.82 -4.99
C PHE A 338 -4.01 -3.18 -5.69
N PRO A 339 -2.96 -3.54 -6.44
CA PRO A 339 -2.92 -4.81 -7.15
C PRO A 339 -2.80 -6.00 -6.20
N ARG A 340 -3.51 -7.05 -6.51
CA ARG A 340 -3.46 -8.34 -5.82
C ARG A 340 -3.42 -9.48 -6.81
N MET A 341 -2.87 -10.60 -6.40
CA MET A 341 -2.82 -11.85 -7.15
C MET A 341 -2.95 -13.06 -6.22
N HIS A 342 -2.84 -14.24 -6.77
CA HIS A 342 -2.80 -15.47 -5.99
C HIS A 342 -1.58 -15.50 -5.05
N PRO A 343 -1.76 -15.59 -3.71
CA PRO A 343 -0.68 -15.44 -2.74
C PRO A 343 0.43 -16.50 -2.86
N ASP A 344 0.10 -17.71 -3.30
CA ASP A 344 1.09 -18.81 -3.47
C ASP A 344 1.93 -18.69 -4.75
N LEU A 345 1.68 -17.66 -5.57
CA LEU A 345 2.50 -17.33 -6.74
C LEU A 345 3.43 -16.16 -6.51
N ASN A 346 3.57 -15.72 -5.27
CA ASN A 346 4.51 -14.66 -4.94
C ASN A 346 5.95 -15.09 -5.28
N GLY A 347 6.60 -14.34 -6.16
CA GLY A 347 7.93 -14.69 -6.67
C GLY A 347 7.96 -15.65 -7.87
N LYS A 348 6.79 -16.10 -8.35
CA LYS A 348 6.62 -17.04 -9.48
C LYS A 348 5.80 -16.40 -10.59
N VAL A 349 5.84 -16.96 -11.78
CA VAL A 349 4.98 -16.55 -12.89
C VAL A 349 3.52 -16.69 -12.50
N ASN A 350 2.75 -15.62 -12.66
CA ASN A 350 1.29 -15.60 -12.50
C ASN A 350 0.60 -15.20 -13.80
N ARG A 351 -0.58 -15.74 -14.03
CA ARG A 351 -1.42 -15.37 -15.16
C ARG A 351 -2.40 -14.25 -14.82
N TYR A 352 -2.93 -14.23 -13.60
CA TYR A 352 -3.99 -13.32 -13.22
C TYR A 352 -3.57 -12.32 -12.15
N GLY A 353 -4.15 -11.12 -12.23
CA GLY A 353 -4.04 -10.08 -11.22
C GLY A 353 -5.37 -9.35 -11.05
N TYR A 354 -5.57 -8.73 -9.91
CA TYR A 354 -6.78 -7.97 -9.59
C TYR A 354 -6.38 -6.61 -9.06
N SER A 355 -7.11 -5.55 -9.45
CA SER A 355 -6.81 -4.19 -8.99
C SER A 355 -8.09 -3.37 -8.83
N LEU A 356 -7.95 -2.28 -8.12
CA LEU A 356 -8.97 -1.25 -8.01
C LEU A 356 -8.71 -0.18 -9.08
N GLY A 357 -9.68 0.08 -9.95
CA GLY A 357 -9.59 1.19 -10.91
C GLY A 357 -9.64 2.53 -10.19
N VAL A 358 -8.78 3.46 -10.59
CA VAL A 358 -8.66 4.81 -10.04
C VAL A 358 -9.09 5.82 -11.09
N GLY A 359 -9.99 6.74 -10.73
CA GLY A 359 -10.39 7.82 -11.63
C GLY A 359 -9.27 8.84 -11.83
N SER A 360 -9.26 9.49 -13.00
CA SER A 360 -8.27 10.51 -13.39
C SER A 360 -8.65 11.95 -13.02
N GLY A 361 -9.63 12.14 -12.12
CA GLY A 361 -10.15 13.46 -11.74
C GLY A 361 -9.38 14.15 -10.61
N GLN A 362 -9.81 15.36 -10.24
CA GLN A 362 -9.29 16.08 -9.06
C GLN A 362 -9.57 15.36 -7.72
N ARG A 363 -10.39 14.32 -7.74
CA ARG A 363 -10.72 13.46 -6.59
C ARG A 363 -10.54 12.03 -7.02
N PRO A 364 -9.92 11.18 -6.18
CA PRO A 364 -9.87 9.77 -6.47
C PRO A 364 -11.28 9.21 -6.57
N ASP A 365 -11.53 8.43 -7.60
CA ASP A 365 -12.74 7.66 -7.82
C ASP A 365 -12.34 6.19 -7.88
N PHE A 366 -12.96 5.37 -7.07
CA PHE A 366 -12.67 3.95 -6.94
C PHE A 366 -13.85 3.12 -7.46
N GLY A 367 -14.30 3.44 -8.68
CA GLY A 367 -15.52 2.93 -9.30
C GLY A 367 -15.40 1.60 -10.05
N ARG A 368 -14.23 0.94 -10.06
CA ARG A 368 -13.99 -0.27 -10.87
C ARG A 368 -13.21 -1.33 -10.13
N ILE A 369 -13.53 -2.59 -10.41
CA ILE A 369 -12.69 -3.73 -10.08
C ILE A 369 -12.17 -4.29 -11.41
N ILE A 370 -10.87 -4.52 -11.52
CA ILE A 370 -10.21 -4.97 -12.75
C ILE A 370 -9.56 -6.32 -12.48
N LYS A 371 -9.80 -7.30 -13.34
CA LYS A 371 -9.06 -8.56 -13.43
C LYS A 371 -8.20 -8.52 -14.68
N TYR A 372 -6.92 -8.76 -14.57
CA TYR A 372 -5.97 -8.88 -15.67
C TYR A 372 -5.69 -10.33 -16.01
N ASP A 373 -5.56 -10.65 -17.30
CA ASP A 373 -4.98 -11.87 -17.81
C ASP A 373 -3.68 -11.52 -18.55
N PHE A 374 -2.55 -11.77 -17.90
CA PHE A 374 -1.22 -11.41 -18.42
C PHE A 374 -0.76 -12.31 -19.59
N VAL A 375 -1.38 -13.47 -19.80
CA VAL A 375 -1.08 -14.36 -20.91
C VAL A 375 -1.80 -13.92 -22.18
N GLU A 376 -3.11 -13.64 -22.06
CA GLU A 376 -3.94 -13.16 -23.18
C GLU A 376 -3.79 -11.66 -23.42
N ASN A 377 -3.12 -10.94 -22.49
CA ASN A 377 -2.99 -9.48 -22.50
C ASN A 377 -4.36 -8.77 -22.62
N THR A 378 -5.30 -9.18 -21.77
CA THR A 378 -6.66 -8.66 -21.71
C THR A 378 -7.04 -8.31 -20.28
N ASN A 379 -8.12 -7.55 -20.11
CA ASN A 379 -8.73 -7.30 -18.81
C ASN A 379 -10.23 -7.55 -18.82
N GLU A 380 -10.77 -7.84 -17.64
CA GLU A 380 -12.19 -7.93 -17.33
C GLU A 380 -12.51 -6.86 -16.29
N ILE A 381 -13.57 -6.08 -16.49
CA ILE A 381 -13.91 -4.94 -15.63
C ILE A 381 -15.31 -5.15 -15.06
N TYR A 382 -15.45 -4.95 -13.75
CA TYR A 382 -16.74 -4.76 -13.09
C TYR A 382 -16.90 -3.30 -12.70
N GLU A 383 -17.85 -2.58 -13.34
CA GLU A 383 -18.16 -1.21 -13.03
C GLU A 383 -19.09 -1.14 -11.81
N LEU A 384 -18.68 -0.41 -10.77
CA LEU A 384 -19.54 -0.06 -9.66
C LEU A 384 -20.50 1.06 -10.09
N SER A 385 -21.66 1.14 -9.45
CA SER A 385 -22.55 2.29 -9.68
C SER A 385 -21.89 3.59 -9.20
N GLU A 386 -22.26 4.74 -9.74
CA GLU A 386 -21.75 6.07 -9.34
C GLU A 386 -21.91 6.38 -7.85
N LYS A 387 -22.81 5.66 -7.17
CA LYS A 387 -23.08 5.76 -5.75
C LYS A 387 -22.18 4.88 -4.89
N MET A 388 -21.33 4.08 -5.51
CA MET A 388 -20.47 3.09 -4.83
C MET A 388 -19.01 3.34 -5.12
N GLU A 389 -18.16 3.05 -4.14
CA GLU A 389 -16.70 3.10 -4.25
C GLU A 389 -16.09 1.87 -3.59
N GLY A 390 -15.19 1.21 -4.32
CA GLY A 390 -14.49 0.01 -3.87
C GLY A 390 -13.28 0.30 -3.00
N ALA A 391 -12.79 -0.74 -2.39
CA ALA A 391 -11.52 -0.79 -1.68
C ALA A 391 -10.60 -1.83 -2.34
N GLU A 392 -9.40 -2.06 -1.78
CA GLU A 392 -8.47 -3.06 -2.28
C GLU A 392 -9.15 -4.43 -2.46
N PRO A 393 -9.09 -5.04 -3.67
CA PRO A 393 -9.62 -6.38 -3.92
C PRO A 393 -8.65 -7.45 -3.44
N VAL A 394 -9.01 -8.25 -2.46
CA VAL A 394 -8.19 -9.35 -1.95
C VAL A 394 -8.60 -10.65 -2.60
N PHE A 395 -7.67 -11.31 -3.31
CA PHE A 395 -7.89 -12.64 -3.84
C PHE A 395 -7.74 -13.70 -2.74
N ILE A 396 -8.71 -14.61 -2.67
CA ILE A 396 -8.72 -15.73 -1.73
C ILE A 396 -8.91 -17.00 -2.55
N PRO A 397 -7.92 -17.92 -2.59
CA PRO A 397 -8.04 -19.15 -3.33
C PRO A 397 -9.16 -20.05 -2.77
N ALA A 398 -9.88 -20.73 -3.65
CA ALA A 398 -10.86 -21.73 -3.25
C ALA A 398 -10.18 -22.98 -2.65
N GLU A 399 -10.88 -23.68 -1.79
CA GLU A 399 -10.40 -24.98 -1.30
C GLU A 399 -10.33 -25.98 -2.48
N ASN A 400 -9.21 -26.67 -2.64
CA ASN A 400 -8.96 -27.65 -3.73
C ASN A 400 -9.06 -27.06 -5.15
N GLN A 401 -8.60 -25.83 -5.36
CA GLN A 401 -8.58 -25.15 -6.66
C GLN A 401 -7.91 -25.96 -7.77
N LYS A 402 -8.39 -25.80 -9.01
CA LYS A 402 -7.88 -26.48 -10.23
C LYS A 402 -7.25 -25.50 -11.22
N SER A 403 -7.52 -24.21 -11.09
CA SER A 403 -6.93 -23.13 -11.88
C SER A 403 -6.50 -21.99 -10.96
N GLU A 404 -5.56 -21.17 -11.44
CA GLU A 404 -4.99 -20.07 -10.67
C GLU A 404 -6.05 -19.08 -10.17
N ASP A 405 -7.07 -18.80 -10.97
CA ASP A 405 -8.14 -17.86 -10.68
C ASP A 405 -9.38 -18.51 -10.03
N GLU A 406 -9.33 -19.80 -9.69
CA GLU A 406 -10.43 -20.43 -8.95
C GLU A 406 -10.39 -20.00 -7.48
N GLY A 407 -11.31 -19.11 -7.14
CA GLY A 407 -11.36 -18.49 -5.82
C GLY A 407 -12.30 -17.30 -5.80
N TYR A 408 -12.03 -16.39 -4.89
CA TYR A 408 -12.90 -15.26 -4.60
C TYR A 408 -12.11 -13.95 -4.55
N VAL A 409 -12.73 -12.89 -5.06
CA VAL A 409 -12.27 -11.51 -4.82
C VAL A 409 -13.16 -10.89 -3.77
N VAL A 410 -12.57 -10.49 -2.66
CA VAL A 410 -13.29 -9.95 -1.49
C VAL A 410 -12.80 -8.55 -1.19
N LEU A 411 -13.74 -7.61 -1.01
CA LEU A 411 -13.43 -6.22 -0.71
C LEU A 411 -14.58 -5.53 0.02
N TYR A 412 -14.27 -4.42 0.69
CA TYR A 412 -15.30 -3.49 1.14
C TYR A 412 -15.74 -2.58 0.00
N ILE A 413 -17.05 -2.36 -0.12
CA ILE A 413 -17.64 -1.38 -1.02
C ILE A 413 -18.45 -0.37 -0.20
N TYR A 414 -18.12 0.89 -0.33
CA TYR A 414 -18.81 2.01 0.31
C TYR A 414 -20.00 2.46 -0.53
N ASN A 415 -21.14 2.69 0.09
CA ASN A 415 -22.33 3.25 -0.52
C ASN A 415 -22.53 4.68 -0.01
N LYS A 416 -22.45 5.65 -0.93
CA LYS A 416 -22.56 7.10 -0.68
C LYS A 416 -23.95 7.51 -0.15
N GLU A 417 -25.02 6.80 -0.55
CA GLU A 417 -26.38 7.14 -0.14
C GLU A 417 -26.67 6.70 1.29
N SER A 418 -26.33 5.46 1.63
CA SER A 418 -26.55 4.93 2.98
C SER A 418 -25.46 5.37 3.97
N ASN A 419 -24.34 5.87 3.47
CA ASN A 419 -23.12 6.17 4.23
C ASN A 419 -22.66 4.96 5.05
N LYS A 420 -22.76 3.76 4.46
CA LYS A 420 -22.33 2.49 5.03
C LYS A 420 -21.48 1.72 4.04
N SER A 421 -20.81 0.70 4.50
CA SER A 421 -20.07 -0.23 3.64
C SER A 421 -20.68 -1.62 3.69
N ASP A 422 -20.41 -2.37 2.64
CA ASP A 422 -20.71 -3.80 2.53
C ASP A 422 -19.40 -4.57 2.38
N LEU A 423 -19.31 -5.79 2.91
CA LEU A 423 -18.30 -6.75 2.45
C LEU A 423 -18.87 -7.51 1.27
N VAL A 424 -18.19 -7.42 0.14
CA VAL A 424 -18.68 -8.00 -1.13
C VAL A 424 -17.72 -9.09 -1.59
N ILE A 425 -18.29 -10.21 -2.03
CA ILE A 425 -17.60 -11.41 -2.47
C ILE A 425 -17.97 -11.65 -3.93
N PHE A 426 -16.97 -11.67 -4.81
CA PHE A 426 -17.09 -12.01 -6.22
C PHE A 426 -16.50 -13.39 -6.48
N ASP A 427 -16.97 -14.06 -7.53
CA ASP A 427 -16.27 -15.18 -8.13
C ASP A 427 -15.07 -14.63 -8.92
N ALA A 428 -13.87 -15.08 -8.58
CA ALA A 428 -12.65 -14.54 -9.18
C ALA A 428 -12.45 -14.99 -10.64
N GLN A 429 -13.12 -16.06 -11.07
CA GLN A 429 -13.10 -16.51 -12.47
C GLN A 429 -13.93 -15.59 -13.37
N SER A 430 -14.97 -14.92 -12.83
CA SER A 430 -15.84 -14.04 -13.60
C SER A 430 -16.38 -12.91 -12.74
N ILE A 431 -15.57 -11.86 -12.54
CA ILE A 431 -16.00 -10.68 -11.75
C ILE A 431 -17.17 -9.95 -12.41
N GLN A 432 -17.30 -10.00 -13.75
CA GLN A 432 -18.40 -9.38 -14.50
C GLN A 432 -19.77 -9.97 -14.18
N SER A 433 -19.83 -11.20 -13.67
CA SER A 433 -21.08 -11.82 -13.23
C SER A 433 -21.72 -11.11 -12.01
N GLY A 434 -20.99 -10.19 -11.41
CA GLY A 434 -21.40 -9.44 -10.22
C GLY A 434 -21.19 -10.19 -8.90
N PRO A 435 -21.63 -9.60 -7.80
CA PRO A 435 -21.44 -10.17 -6.47
C PRO A 435 -22.12 -11.52 -6.26
N ARG A 436 -21.37 -12.50 -5.78
CA ARG A 436 -21.89 -13.77 -5.30
C ARG A 436 -22.59 -13.66 -3.95
N ALA A 437 -22.02 -12.82 -3.07
CA ALA A 437 -22.60 -12.50 -1.78
C ALA A 437 -22.24 -11.06 -1.35
N THR A 438 -23.13 -10.47 -0.58
CA THR A 438 -22.94 -9.14 0.01
C THR A 438 -23.35 -9.21 1.48
N VAL A 439 -22.43 -8.87 2.38
CA VAL A 439 -22.65 -8.76 3.82
C VAL A 439 -22.84 -7.30 4.17
N LYS A 440 -24.02 -6.93 4.65
CA LYS A 440 -24.35 -5.55 5.03
C LYS A 440 -23.72 -5.19 6.37
N LEU A 441 -22.93 -4.10 6.38
CA LEU A 441 -22.29 -3.64 7.61
C LEU A 441 -23.09 -2.54 8.32
N PRO A 442 -23.00 -2.46 9.66
CA PRO A 442 -23.73 -1.46 10.43
C PRO A 442 -23.24 -0.05 10.21
N GLN A 443 -21.97 0.12 9.79
CA GLN A 443 -21.33 1.40 9.57
C GLN A 443 -20.45 1.40 8.31
N ARG A 444 -19.91 2.56 7.99
CA ARG A 444 -18.91 2.79 6.96
C ARG A 444 -17.55 2.22 7.39
N VAL A 445 -16.85 1.60 6.45
CA VAL A 445 -15.42 1.31 6.54
C VAL A 445 -14.69 2.42 5.78
N PRO A 446 -13.94 3.32 6.44
CA PRO A 446 -13.23 4.38 5.76
C PRO A 446 -12.24 3.83 4.73
N PHE A 447 -11.91 4.61 3.72
CA PHE A 447 -10.77 4.27 2.88
C PHE A 447 -9.52 4.16 3.75
N GLY A 448 -8.93 2.99 3.72
CA GLY A 448 -7.68 2.65 4.35
C GLY A 448 -6.73 2.15 3.28
N PHE A 449 -5.79 1.31 3.69
CA PHE A 449 -4.81 0.81 2.75
C PHE A 449 -5.07 -0.66 2.44
N HIS A 450 -4.56 -1.58 3.26
CA HIS A 450 -4.50 -2.98 2.88
C HIS A 450 -5.41 -3.89 3.68
N GLY A 451 -5.98 -4.84 2.98
CA GLY A 451 -6.72 -5.95 3.54
C GLY A 451 -5.96 -7.26 3.49
N SER A 452 -6.41 -8.22 4.29
CA SER A 452 -5.91 -9.59 4.29
C SER A 452 -7.01 -10.58 4.63
N TRP A 453 -6.81 -11.79 4.15
CA TRP A 453 -7.55 -12.96 4.59
C TRP A 453 -6.70 -13.75 5.58
N VAL A 454 -7.28 -14.05 6.74
CA VAL A 454 -6.69 -14.94 7.75
C VAL A 454 -7.56 -16.19 7.80
N PRO A 455 -7.08 -17.34 7.31
CA PRO A 455 -7.82 -18.61 7.37
C PRO A 455 -8.16 -19.01 8.81
N ALA A 456 -9.22 -19.82 8.99
CA ALA A 456 -9.68 -20.29 10.31
C ALA A 456 -8.65 -21.20 11.02
#